data_eedaf239d743c06b2bf065449a624be4
#
_entry.id   eedaf239d743c06b2bf065449a624be4
#
_cell.length_a   1.000
_cell.length_b   1.000
_cell.length_c   1.000
_cell.angle_alpha   90.00
_cell.angle_beta   90.00
_cell.angle_gamma   90.00
#
_symmetry.space_group_name_H-M   'P 1'
#
loop_
_entity.id
_entity.type
_entity.pdbx_description
1 polymer ?
#
loop_
_entity_poly.entity_id
_entity_poly.type
_entity_poly.pdbx_seq_one_letter_code
_entity_poly.pdbx_strand_id
1 'polypeptide(L)'
;MSKYYLFQDTKKCIGCHSCEVVCKSDKSLPVGPRPCQIITVGPKFVGGVPRASYIFLPCFHCENPWCVAACPTGAMQRREKDGIVFVDHSLCVGCKTCISACPWGAPQWNPEIGKVVKCDYCMDRIDQGLKPACATICTTHALSFGRVEEMTQIRRERHAKSVSALEHTSF
;
A
#
# COMPACT_ATOMS: atom_id res chain seq x y z
N MET A 1 -16.31 2.05 -2.94
CA MET A 1 -14.97 1.48 -3.21
C MET A 1 -14.01 2.57 -3.62
N SER A 2 -12.72 2.43 -3.29
CA SER A 2 -11.71 3.27 -3.93
C SER A 2 -11.71 3.03 -5.44
N LYS A 3 -11.65 4.10 -6.24
CA LYS A 3 -11.52 3.99 -7.71
C LYS A 3 -10.15 3.43 -8.13
N TYR A 4 -9.19 3.41 -7.20
CA TYR A 4 -7.83 3.01 -7.44
C TYR A 4 -7.48 1.75 -6.65
N TYR A 5 -6.57 1.00 -7.21
CA TYR A 5 -5.98 -0.17 -6.60
C TYR A 5 -4.47 -0.20 -6.79
N LEU A 6 -3.76 -0.57 -5.73
CA LEU A 6 -2.32 -0.80 -5.76
C LEU A 6 -2.09 -2.31 -5.65
N PHE A 7 -1.48 -2.87 -6.67
CA PHE A 7 -1.24 -4.30 -6.80
C PHE A 7 0.26 -4.60 -6.72
N GLN A 8 0.62 -5.65 -5.98
CA GLN A 8 1.98 -6.18 -5.95
C GLN A 8 2.08 -7.50 -6.71
N ASP A 9 3.08 -7.61 -7.58
CA ASP A 9 3.59 -8.88 -8.07
C ASP A 9 4.69 -9.38 -7.15
N THR A 10 4.36 -10.31 -6.28
CA THR A 10 5.32 -10.86 -5.31
C THR A 10 6.46 -11.63 -5.99
N LYS A 11 6.27 -12.15 -7.22
CA LYS A 11 7.33 -12.84 -7.99
C LYS A 11 8.41 -11.88 -8.52
N LYS A 12 8.04 -10.61 -8.73
CA LYS A 12 8.96 -9.56 -9.20
C LYS A 12 9.61 -8.77 -8.06
N CYS A 13 9.03 -8.83 -6.86
CA CYS A 13 9.53 -8.06 -5.73
C CYS A 13 10.84 -8.67 -5.22
N ILE A 14 11.89 -7.86 -5.17
CA ILE A 14 13.24 -8.25 -4.69
C ILE A 14 13.53 -7.77 -3.27
N GLY A 15 12.55 -7.16 -2.59
CA GLY A 15 12.72 -6.65 -1.22
C GLY A 15 13.68 -5.46 -1.10
N CYS A 16 13.85 -4.64 -2.13
CA CYS A 16 14.81 -3.53 -2.13
C CYS A 16 14.41 -2.33 -1.24
N HIS A 17 13.20 -2.32 -0.69
CA HIS A 17 12.64 -1.27 0.19
C HIS A 17 12.56 0.15 -0.42
N SER A 18 12.87 0.36 -1.71
CA SER A 18 12.78 1.68 -2.35
C SER A 18 11.39 2.32 -2.21
N CYS A 19 10.32 1.53 -2.22
CA CYS A 19 8.94 2.01 -2.03
C CYS A 19 8.71 2.58 -0.61
N GLU A 20 9.35 2.03 0.43
CA GLU A 20 9.27 2.57 1.80
C GLU A 20 10.08 3.88 1.90
N VAL A 21 11.30 3.86 1.37
CA VAL A 21 12.21 5.01 1.42
C VAL A 21 11.57 6.22 0.73
N VAL A 22 11.09 6.05 -0.51
CA VAL A 22 10.47 7.16 -1.24
C VAL A 22 9.19 7.67 -0.55
N CYS A 23 8.38 6.78 0.04
CA CYS A 23 7.18 7.18 0.77
C CYS A 23 7.53 8.05 1.99
N LYS A 24 8.58 7.68 2.72
CA LYS A 24 9.06 8.47 3.86
C LYS A 24 9.65 9.80 3.42
N SER A 25 10.45 9.80 2.36
CA SER A 25 11.06 11.02 1.83
C SER A 25 10.02 11.99 1.27
N ASP A 26 9.10 11.52 0.44
CA ASP A 26 8.03 12.33 -0.17
C ASP A 26 7.11 12.99 0.87
N LYS A 27 6.92 12.34 2.01
CA LYS A 27 6.08 12.82 3.12
C LYS A 27 6.87 13.40 4.29
N SER A 28 8.18 13.57 4.16
CA SER A 28 9.08 14.10 5.20
C SER A 28 8.86 13.44 6.56
N LEU A 29 8.79 12.10 6.60
CA LEU A 29 8.49 11.37 7.82
C LEU A 29 9.76 11.06 8.64
N PRO A 30 9.70 11.19 9.97
CA PRO A 30 10.80 10.88 10.86
C PRO A 30 11.09 9.38 10.95
N VAL A 31 12.10 9.02 11.73
CA VAL A 31 12.33 7.63 12.13
C VAL A 31 11.10 7.10 12.87
N GLY A 32 10.63 5.90 12.52
CA GLY A 32 9.47 5.24 13.11
C GLY A 32 8.36 5.01 12.09
N PRO A 33 7.47 5.97 11.79
CA PRO A 33 6.27 5.69 10.99
C PRO A 33 6.62 5.31 9.54
N ARG A 34 5.97 4.24 9.06
CA ARG A 34 6.09 3.73 7.67
C ARG A 34 4.69 3.50 7.10
N PRO A 35 4.11 4.48 6.38
CA PRO A 35 2.75 4.37 5.81
C PRO A 35 2.58 3.22 4.81
N CYS A 36 3.67 2.76 4.20
CA CYS A 36 3.75 1.47 3.52
C CYS A 36 4.99 0.73 3.99
N GLN A 37 4.92 -0.60 4.01
CA GLN A 37 6.00 -1.44 4.52
C GLN A 37 6.15 -2.71 3.69
N ILE A 38 7.40 -3.16 3.50
CA ILE A 38 7.70 -4.50 3.01
C ILE A 38 7.92 -5.42 4.21
N ILE A 39 7.10 -6.45 4.33
CA ILE A 39 7.29 -7.51 5.32
C ILE A 39 7.98 -8.68 4.65
N THR A 40 9.13 -9.08 5.19
CA THR A 40 9.85 -10.28 4.77
C THR A 40 9.24 -11.50 5.46
N VAL A 41 8.79 -12.46 4.68
CA VAL A 41 8.26 -13.75 5.15
C VAL A 41 9.25 -14.85 4.77
N GLY A 42 9.77 -15.54 5.75
CA GLY A 42 10.77 -16.58 5.57
C GLY A 42 12.16 -16.18 6.13
N PRO A 43 13.23 -16.88 5.75
CA PRO A 43 13.32 -17.86 4.66
C PRO A 43 12.59 -19.19 4.96
N LYS A 44 12.04 -19.80 3.90
CA LYS A 44 11.54 -21.18 3.90
C LYS A 44 12.35 -21.99 2.88
N PHE A 45 12.67 -23.23 3.19
CA PHE A 45 13.36 -24.11 2.25
C PHE A 45 12.34 -24.72 1.28
N VAL A 46 12.56 -24.53 -0.01
CA VAL A 46 11.75 -25.10 -1.11
C VAL A 46 12.73 -25.84 -2.03
N GLY A 47 12.60 -27.18 -2.08
CA GLY A 47 13.56 -28.00 -2.84
C GLY A 47 15.00 -27.86 -2.36
N GLY A 48 15.25 -27.67 -1.06
CA GLY A 48 16.59 -27.48 -0.49
C GLY A 48 17.16 -26.06 -0.62
N VAL A 49 16.45 -25.17 -1.33
CA VAL A 49 16.91 -23.76 -1.54
C VAL A 49 16.15 -22.83 -0.60
N PRO A 50 16.84 -21.94 0.16
CA PRO A 50 16.17 -20.95 1.00
C PRO A 50 15.49 -19.90 0.12
N ARG A 51 14.20 -19.64 0.38
CA ARG A 51 13.39 -18.63 -0.32
C ARG A 51 12.70 -17.72 0.68
N ALA A 52 12.74 -16.43 0.42
CA ALA A 52 11.96 -15.41 1.14
C ALA A 52 10.93 -14.77 0.21
N SER A 53 9.82 -14.37 0.79
CA SER A 53 8.78 -13.59 0.10
C SER A 53 8.70 -12.20 0.70
N TYR A 54 8.52 -11.19 -0.13
CA TYR A 54 8.45 -9.79 0.26
C TYR A 54 7.03 -9.28 0.00
N ILE A 55 6.31 -8.98 1.08
CA ILE A 55 4.89 -8.57 1.01
C ILE A 55 4.79 -7.08 1.29
N PHE A 56 4.26 -6.34 0.33
CA PHE A 56 4.04 -4.90 0.44
C PHE A 56 2.68 -4.63 1.10
N LEU A 57 2.72 -3.93 2.21
CA LEU A 57 1.53 -3.58 3.01
C LEU A 57 1.33 -2.06 3.07
N PRO A 58 0.54 -1.48 2.15
CA PRO A 58 0.04 -0.11 2.24
C PRO A 58 -1.31 -0.07 2.96
N CYS A 59 -1.97 1.10 2.99
CA CYS A 59 -3.40 1.19 3.30
C CYS A 59 -4.24 0.61 2.15
N PHE A 60 -5.31 -0.13 2.49
CA PHE A 60 -6.22 -0.73 1.50
C PHE A 60 -7.37 0.21 1.09
N HIS A 61 -7.48 1.39 1.67
CA HIS A 61 -8.54 2.37 1.37
C HIS A 61 -9.93 1.72 1.32
N CYS A 62 -10.28 1.06 2.42
CA CYS A 62 -11.51 0.26 2.57
C CYS A 62 -12.77 1.05 2.18
N GLU A 63 -13.79 0.34 1.70
CA GLU A 63 -15.09 0.93 1.38
C GLU A 63 -15.79 1.44 2.65
N ASN A 64 -15.81 0.60 3.68
CA ASN A 64 -16.29 0.94 5.02
C ASN A 64 -15.09 1.00 5.97
N PRO A 65 -14.37 2.13 6.02
CA PRO A 65 -13.12 2.22 6.77
C PRO A 65 -13.38 2.37 8.27
N TRP A 66 -13.06 1.33 9.04
CA TRP A 66 -13.21 1.33 10.49
C TRP A 66 -12.42 2.45 11.16
N CYS A 67 -11.28 2.83 10.59
CA CYS A 67 -10.49 3.95 11.08
C CYS A 67 -11.21 5.30 10.96
N VAL A 68 -12.07 5.47 9.95
CA VAL A 68 -12.93 6.65 9.79
C VAL A 68 -14.07 6.61 10.81
N ALA A 69 -14.77 5.48 10.90
CA ALA A 69 -15.88 5.30 11.85
C ALA A 69 -15.44 5.48 13.31
N ALA A 70 -14.20 5.09 13.64
CA ALA A 70 -13.67 5.19 15.00
C ALA A 70 -13.05 6.55 15.33
N CYS A 71 -12.98 7.48 14.37
CA CYS A 71 -12.34 8.79 14.63
C CYS A 71 -13.29 9.77 15.30
N PRO A 72 -13.07 10.15 16.58
CA PRO A 72 -14.02 11.00 17.33
C PRO A 72 -14.06 12.45 16.83
N THR A 73 -12.99 12.92 16.16
CA THR A 73 -12.89 14.30 15.68
C THR A 73 -13.17 14.44 14.17
N GLY A 74 -13.43 13.32 13.46
CA GLY A 74 -13.58 13.36 12.01
C GLY A 74 -12.29 13.64 11.24
N ALA A 75 -11.13 13.58 11.91
CA ALA A 75 -9.83 13.78 11.25
C ALA A 75 -9.51 12.71 10.21
N MET A 76 -9.96 11.47 10.45
CA MET A 76 -9.84 10.41 9.46
C MET A 76 -11.02 10.49 8.50
N GLN A 77 -10.74 10.72 7.22
CA GLN A 77 -11.76 10.99 6.22
C GLN A 77 -11.62 10.07 5.00
N ARG A 78 -12.71 9.92 4.26
CA ARG A 78 -12.75 9.24 2.97
C ARG A 78 -13.19 10.23 1.90
N ARG A 79 -12.37 10.44 0.89
CA ARG A 79 -12.67 11.34 -0.23
C ARG A 79 -13.83 10.78 -1.07
N GLU A 80 -14.84 11.59 -1.33
CA GLU A 80 -16.02 11.16 -2.10
C GLU A 80 -15.69 10.89 -3.56
N LYS A 81 -14.84 11.73 -4.17
CA LYS A 81 -14.53 11.65 -5.61
C LYS A 81 -13.86 10.33 -6.03
N ASP A 82 -13.11 9.66 -5.13
CA ASP A 82 -12.32 8.47 -5.47
C ASP A 82 -12.18 7.44 -4.35
N GLY A 83 -12.72 7.72 -3.16
CA GLY A 83 -12.71 6.80 -2.04
C GLY A 83 -11.36 6.67 -1.33
N ILE A 84 -10.41 7.56 -1.58
CA ILE A 84 -9.15 7.58 -0.86
C ILE A 84 -9.40 7.96 0.60
N VAL A 85 -8.88 7.16 1.52
CA VAL A 85 -8.92 7.44 2.96
C VAL A 85 -7.64 8.16 3.35
N PHE A 86 -7.77 9.31 4.03
CA PHE A 86 -6.66 10.17 4.44
C PHE A 86 -6.86 10.72 5.84
N VAL A 87 -5.87 11.41 6.36
CA VAL A 87 -5.91 12.10 7.67
C VAL A 87 -5.86 13.60 7.43
N ASP A 88 -6.85 14.31 7.93
CA ASP A 88 -6.75 15.76 8.11
C ASP A 88 -6.02 16.05 9.43
N HIS A 89 -4.77 16.48 9.31
CA HIS A 89 -3.96 16.76 10.47
C HIS A 89 -4.45 17.97 11.28
N SER A 90 -5.23 18.89 10.72
CA SER A 90 -5.80 20.03 11.47
C SER A 90 -6.79 19.56 12.52
N LEU A 91 -7.54 18.49 12.25
CA LEU A 91 -8.56 17.92 13.13
C LEU A 91 -8.01 16.79 14.04
N CYS A 92 -6.81 16.28 13.76
CA CYS A 92 -6.26 15.15 14.48
C CYS A 92 -5.75 15.56 15.88
N VAL A 93 -6.33 14.98 16.92
CA VAL A 93 -5.96 15.19 18.34
C VAL A 93 -5.03 14.11 18.88
N GLY A 94 -4.57 13.17 18.05
CA GLY A 94 -3.61 12.14 18.46
C GLY A 94 -4.15 11.05 19.39
N CYS A 95 -5.47 10.82 19.45
CA CYS A 95 -6.08 9.84 20.35
C CYS A 95 -5.74 8.37 20.01
N LYS A 96 -5.17 8.08 18.84
CA LYS A 96 -4.71 6.76 18.38
C LYS A 96 -5.81 5.72 18.17
N THR A 97 -7.09 6.03 18.34
CA THR A 97 -8.21 5.09 18.19
C THR A 97 -8.24 4.45 16.80
N CYS A 98 -7.91 5.20 15.74
CA CYS A 98 -7.82 4.68 14.37
C CYS A 98 -6.73 3.62 14.18
N ILE A 99 -5.67 3.63 15.00
CA ILE A 99 -4.61 2.61 14.96
C ILE A 99 -5.17 1.27 15.46
N SER A 100 -5.88 1.30 16.59
CA SER A 100 -6.50 0.09 17.18
C SER A 100 -7.66 -0.44 16.32
N ALA A 101 -8.40 0.45 15.68
CA ALA A 101 -9.54 0.07 14.83
C ALA A 101 -9.12 -0.55 13.48
N CYS A 102 -7.90 -0.35 13.02
CA CYS A 102 -7.46 -0.84 11.72
C CYS A 102 -6.91 -2.27 11.81
N PRO A 103 -7.55 -3.28 11.20
CA PRO A 103 -7.07 -4.66 11.25
C PRO A 103 -5.76 -4.89 10.47
N TRP A 104 -5.40 -3.93 9.62
CA TRP A 104 -4.21 -3.99 8.77
C TRP A 104 -3.01 -3.20 9.32
N GLY A 105 -3.18 -2.47 10.41
CA GLY A 105 -2.14 -1.63 11.00
C GLY A 105 -1.69 -0.46 10.12
N ALA A 106 -2.55 0.00 9.18
CA ALA A 106 -2.16 1.03 8.22
C ALA A 106 -1.92 2.44 8.85
N PRO A 107 -2.72 2.93 9.82
CA PRO A 107 -2.41 4.16 10.54
C PRO A 107 -1.19 3.97 11.44
N GLN A 108 -0.24 4.91 11.37
CA GLN A 108 1.02 4.89 12.12
C GLN A 108 1.14 6.15 12.98
N TRP A 109 1.77 6.04 14.13
CA TRP A 109 2.02 7.19 15.00
C TRP A 109 3.27 7.97 14.58
N ASN A 110 3.12 9.27 14.41
CA ASN A 110 4.26 10.17 14.22
C ASN A 110 4.51 10.94 15.53
N PRO A 111 5.60 10.63 16.25
CA PRO A 111 5.88 11.24 17.56
C PRO A 111 6.29 12.72 17.47
N GLU A 112 6.87 13.17 16.35
CA GLU A 112 7.34 14.55 16.22
C GLU A 112 6.19 15.54 16.15
N ILE A 113 5.11 15.19 15.45
CA ILE A 113 3.93 16.06 15.34
C ILE A 113 2.79 15.68 16.28
N GLY A 114 2.94 14.58 17.05
CA GLY A 114 1.90 14.09 17.94
C GLY A 114 0.60 13.67 17.23
N LYS A 115 0.66 13.20 16.00
CA LYS A 115 -0.50 12.87 15.16
C LYS A 115 -0.32 11.55 14.41
N VAL A 116 -1.41 11.03 13.89
CA VAL A 116 -1.39 9.81 13.07
C VAL A 116 -1.10 10.15 11.61
N VAL A 117 -0.28 9.31 10.98
CA VAL A 117 -0.02 9.34 9.53
C VAL A 117 -0.39 8.00 8.92
N LYS A 118 -0.72 7.96 7.63
CA LYS A 118 -1.02 6.73 6.89
C LYS A 118 -0.83 6.94 5.39
N CYS A 119 -0.80 5.85 4.64
CA CYS A 119 -0.83 5.91 3.18
C CYS A 119 -2.14 6.58 2.71
N ASP A 120 -2.02 7.57 1.85
CA ASP A 120 -3.10 8.33 1.21
C ASP A 120 -3.06 8.17 -0.33
N TYR A 121 -2.39 7.12 -0.83
CA TYR A 121 -2.06 6.90 -2.25
C TYR A 121 -1.30 8.08 -2.88
N CYS A 122 -0.65 8.93 -2.10
CA CYS A 122 -0.07 10.19 -2.57
C CYS A 122 -1.11 11.02 -3.34
N MET A 123 -2.25 11.33 -2.69
CA MET A 123 -3.42 11.93 -3.33
C MET A 123 -3.09 13.23 -4.09
N ASP A 124 -2.10 13.99 -3.62
CA ASP A 124 -1.64 15.21 -4.29
C ASP A 124 -1.02 14.91 -5.67
N ARG A 125 -0.30 13.78 -5.78
CA ARG A 125 0.25 13.30 -7.06
C ARG A 125 -0.84 12.78 -7.98
N ILE A 126 -1.81 12.03 -7.42
CA ILE A 126 -2.97 11.52 -8.19
C ILE A 126 -3.80 12.66 -8.74
N ASP A 127 -4.01 13.72 -7.99
CA ASP A 127 -4.75 14.90 -8.43
C ASP A 127 -4.05 15.65 -9.58
N GLN A 128 -2.73 15.44 -9.75
CA GLN A 128 -1.92 15.90 -10.88
C GLN A 128 -1.83 14.87 -12.02
N GLY A 129 -2.57 13.76 -11.95
CA GLY A 129 -2.51 12.67 -12.95
C GLY A 129 -1.28 11.77 -12.83
N LEU A 130 -0.50 11.89 -11.76
CA LEU A 130 0.70 11.10 -11.52
C LEU A 130 0.37 9.85 -10.69
N LYS A 131 1.22 8.82 -10.79
CA LYS A 131 1.12 7.63 -9.94
C LYS A 131 1.71 7.90 -8.54
N PRO A 132 1.30 7.13 -7.50
CA PRO A 132 1.94 7.16 -6.19
C PRO A 132 3.45 6.95 -6.29
N ALA A 133 4.21 7.64 -5.44
CA ALA A 133 5.67 7.61 -5.46
C ALA A 133 6.24 6.18 -5.36
N CYS A 134 5.65 5.33 -4.50
CA CYS A 134 6.07 3.94 -4.34
C CYS A 134 5.91 3.10 -5.62
N ALA A 135 4.84 3.32 -6.39
CA ALA A 135 4.65 2.63 -7.67
C ALA A 135 5.58 3.16 -8.76
N THR A 136 5.89 4.46 -8.72
CA THR A 136 6.79 5.11 -9.68
C THR A 136 8.23 4.66 -9.52
N ILE A 137 8.73 4.53 -8.27
CA ILE A 137 10.12 4.17 -7.98
C ILE A 137 10.41 2.67 -8.11
N CYS A 138 9.41 1.83 -8.24
CA CYS A 138 9.59 0.38 -8.23
C CYS A 138 10.39 -0.10 -9.45
N THR A 139 11.67 -0.34 -9.29
CA THR A 139 12.61 -0.69 -10.37
C THR A 139 12.28 -1.99 -11.09
N THR A 140 11.72 -2.95 -10.36
CA THR A 140 11.29 -4.25 -10.93
C THR A 140 9.87 -4.22 -11.48
N HIS A 141 9.18 -3.07 -11.40
CA HIS A 141 7.77 -2.94 -11.73
C HIS A 141 6.88 -4.00 -11.03
N ALA A 142 7.26 -4.35 -9.80
CA ALA A 142 6.48 -5.23 -8.96
C ALA A 142 5.20 -4.55 -8.46
N LEU A 143 5.21 -3.22 -8.29
CA LEU A 143 4.04 -2.43 -7.90
C LEU A 143 3.37 -1.83 -9.14
N SER A 144 2.07 -2.07 -9.26
CA SER A 144 1.21 -1.49 -10.29
C SER A 144 0.09 -0.71 -9.63
N PHE A 145 -0.21 0.48 -10.13
CA PHE A 145 -1.27 1.35 -9.63
C PHE A 145 -2.13 1.85 -10.79
N GLY A 146 -3.43 1.83 -10.63
CA GLY A 146 -4.39 2.28 -11.62
C GLY A 146 -5.83 2.09 -11.15
N ARG A 147 -6.77 2.25 -12.08
CA ARG A 147 -8.19 1.97 -11.81
C ARG A 147 -8.41 0.48 -11.61
N VAL A 148 -9.45 0.14 -10.86
CA VAL A 148 -9.76 -1.27 -10.52
C VAL A 148 -9.91 -2.13 -11.78
N GLU A 149 -10.54 -1.61 -12.82
CA GLU A 149 -10.75 -2.30 -14.10
C GLU A 149 -9.42 -2.64 -14.77
N GLU A 150 -8.51 -1.67 -14.86
CA GLU A 150 -7.16 -1.84 -15.43
C GLU A 150 -6.37 -2.89 -14.66
N MET A 151 -6.41 -2.83 -13.33
CA MET A 151 -5.70 -3.78 -12.48
C MET A 151 -6.26 -5.19 -12.60
N THR A 152 -7.57 -5.33 -12.79
CA THR A 152 -8.22 -6.63 -13.04
C THR A 152 -7.74 -7.23 -14.35
N GLN A 153 -7.64 -6.43 -15.41
CA GLN A 153 -7.15 -6.88 -16.71
C GLN A 153 -5.68 -7.34 -16.64
N ILE A 154 -4.81 -6.58 -16.00
CA ILE A 154 -3.41 -6.95 -15.78
C ILE A 154 -3.30 -8.30 -15.04
N ARG A 155 -4.15 -8.55 -14.04
CA ARG A 155 -4.17 -9.83 -13.33
C ARG A 155 -4.62 -10.99 -14.20
N ARG A 156 -5.65 -10.81 -15.03
CA ARG A 156 -6.13 -11.83 -15.99
C ARG A 156 -5.05 -12.21 -17.00
N GLU A 157 -4.40 -11.21 -17.60
CA GLU A 157 -3.31 -11.44 -18.56
C GLU A 157 -2.13 -12.18 -17.93
N ARG A 158 -1.79 -11.82 -16.70
CA ARG A 158 -0.73 -12.49 -15.96
C ARG A 158 -1.07 -13.94 -15.62
N HIS A 159 -2.32 -14.20 -15.24
CA HIS A 159 -2.79 -15.56 -15.00
C HIS A 159 -2.76 -16.40 -16.29
N ALA A 160 -3.26 -15.85 -17.39
CA ALA A 160 -3.20 -16.51 -18.70
C ALA A 160 -1.77 -16.90 -19.10
N LYS A 161 -0.81 -15.97 -18.92
CA LYS A 161 0.61 -16.25 -19.17
C LYS A 161 1.18 -17.35 -18.27
N SER A 162 0.75 -17.42 -17.01
CA SER A 162 1.21 -18.48 -16.08
C SER A 162 0.65 -19.86 -16.46
N VAL A 163 -0.59 -19.92 -16.91
CA VAL A 163 -1.20 -21.17 -17.39
C VAL A 163 -0.51 -21.65 -18.67
N SER A 164 -0.36 -20.76 -19.65
CA SER A 164 0.34 -21.09 -20.91
C SER A 164 1.77 -21.60 -20.69
N ALA A 165 2.50 -21.03 -19.73
CA ALA A 165 3.84 -21.49 -19.39
C ALA A 165 3.87 -22.91 -18.77
N LEU A 166 2.81 -23.30 -18.06
CA LEU A 166 2.68 -24.66 -17.49
C LEU A 166 2.41 -25.71 -18.56
N GLU A 167 1.64 -25.38 -19.60
CA GLU A 167 1.35 -26.28 -20.72
C GLU A 167 2.60 -26.65 -21.52
N HIS A 168 3.58 -25.75 -21.63
CA HIS A 168 4.84 -25.99 -22.31
C HIS A 168 5.88 -26.78 -21.49
N THR A 169 5.64 -27.03 -20.20
CA THR A 169 6.53 -27.83 -19.34
C THR A 169 6.07 -29.28 -19.15
N SER A 170 5.01 -29.69 -19.82
CA SER A 170 4.38 -31.03 -19.70
C SER A 170 4.78 -32.00 -20.81
N PHE A 171 5.95 -31.84 -21.43
CA PHE A 171 6.51 -32.78 -22.40
C PHE A 171 7.90 -33.26 -21.95
#